data_a8328a5524d1f2b226941cc2ba31306d
#
_entry.id   a8328a5524d1f2b226941cc2ba31306d
#
_cell.length_a   1.000
_cell.length_b   1.000
_cell.length_c   1.000
_cell.angle_alpha   90.00
_cell.angle_beta   90.00
_cell.angle_gamma   90.00
#
_symmetry.space_group_name_H-M   'P 1'
#
loop_
_entity.id
_entity.type
_entity.pdbx_description
1 polymer ?
#
loop_
_entity_poly.entity_id
_entity_poly.type
_entity_poly.pdbx_seq_one_letter_code
_entity_poly.pdbx_strand_id
1 'polypeptide(L)'
;KKKINPKKVIKLLNIEKILSKYPHQISAGEAQRAALARSLVTQPDLLLLDEPLSNVDQSFKEEIQVELKQLLNSLKITTVIVTHDSYEAFYLGSKCGIILNGQLRQYDDPYNVYHFPNSKEVVNFLNRGILIPAKVTGENSLENQDLGTIKGNFIKHYPKGSNVQLLLQPEDLEHDDRSNLKLEVVDRKFRGTNFIYTLKTNSNLLIPVFVHSHHIHQHEVDEKFGIKRPINIEHIVCF
;
A
#
# COMPACT_ATOMS: atom_id res chain seq x y z
N LYS A 1 -29.48 1.54 20.24
CA LYS A 1 -28.54 0.69 19.47
C LYS A 1 -29.34 -0.32 18.65
N LYS A 2 -29.05 -0.47 17.34
CA LYS A 2 -29.63 -1.54 16.52
C LYS A 2 -29.07 -2.87 17.01
N LYS A 3 -29.91 -3.78 17.49
CA LYS A 3 -29.46 -5.13 17.85
C LYS A 3 -28.93 -5.85 16.63
N ILE A 4 -27.70 -6.36 16.71
CA ILE A 4 -27.17 -7.25 15.69
C ILE A 4 -27.98 -8.54 15.70
N ASN A 5 -28.36 -9.01 14.51
CA ASN A 5 -28.88 -10.37 14.38
C ASN A 5 -27.68 -11.34 14.34
N PRO A 6 -27.51 -12.22 15.33
CA PRO A 6 -26.40 -13.18 15.34
C PRO A 6 -26.33 -14.02 14.07
N LYS A 7 -27.47 -14.37 13.47
CA LYS A 7 -27.54 -15.13 12.21
C LYS A 7 -26.85 -14.38 11.06
N LYS A 8 -26.94 -13.04 11.02
CA LYS A 8 -26.26 -12.25 10.00
C LYS A 8 -24.73 -12.32 10.16
N VAL A 9 -24.23 -12.26 11.40
CA VAL A 9 -22.79 -12.38 11.69
C VAL A 9 -22.27 -13.78 11.36
N ILE A 10 -23.02 -14.82 11.74
CA ILE A 10 -22.69 -16.21 11.45
C ILE A 10 -22.56 -16.45 9.95
N LYS A 11 -23.53 -15.97 9.16
CA LYS A 11 -23.50 -16.07 7.70
C LYS A 11 -22.34 -15.29 7.10
N LEU A 12 -22.16 -14.03 7.52
CA LEU A 12 -21.08 -13.14 7.08
C LEU A 12 -19.71 -13.81 7.20
N LEU A 13 -19.45 -14.42 8.35
CA LEU A 13 -18.16 -15.05 8.64
C LEU A 13 -18.08 -16.51 8.18
N ASN A 14 -19.11 -17.01 7.47
CA ASN A 14 -19.17 -18.37 6.93
C ASN A 14 -18.83 -19.44 7.98
N ILE A 15 -19.49 -19.34 9.15
CA ILE A 15 -19.26 -20.25 10.30
C ILE A 15 -20.47 -21.14 10.63
N GLU A 16 -21.50 -21.19 9.77
CA GLU A 16 -22.68 -22.01 10.00
C GLU A 16 -22.31 -23.48 10.23
N LYS A 17 -21.40 -24.01 9.39
CA LYS A 17 -21.01 -25.44 9.41
C LYS A 17 -20.20 -25.84 10.64
N ILE A 18 -19.69 -24.88 11.38
CA ILE A 18 -18.85 -25.15 12.56
C ILE A 18 -19.56 -24.91 13.90
N LEU A 19 -20.81 -24.41 13.89
CA LEU A 19 -21.53 -24.07 15.13
C LEU A 19 -21.70 -25.27 16.09
N SER A 20 -21.72 -26.49 15.57
CA SER A 20 -21.84 -27.73 16.34
C SER A 20 -20.52 -28.44 16.61
N LYS A 21 -19.40 -27.87 16.14
CA LYS A 21 -18.06 -28.47 16.30
C LYS A 21 -17.36 -27.96 17.55
N TYR A 22 -16.48 -28.79 18.08
CA TYR A 22 -15.58 -28.40 19.16
C TYR A 22 -14.32 -27.69 18.60
N PRO A 23 -13.61 -26.88 19.42
CA PRO A 23 -12.43 -26.13 18.97
C PRO A 23 -11.35 -26.97 18.30
N HIS A 24 -11.13 -28.21 18.75
CA HIS A 24 -10.15 -29.14 18.16
C HIS A 24 -10.59 -29.75 16.80
N GLN A 25 -11.82 -29.49 16.36
CA GLN A 25 -12.39 -30.01 15.12
C GLN A 25 -12.46 -28.94 14.01
N ILE A 26 -11.97 -27.73 14.28
CA ILE A 26 -12.01 -26.61 13.36
C ILE A 26 -10.60 -26.13 13.01
N SER A 27 -10.43 -25.58 11.83
CA SER A 27 -9.18 -24.99 11.39
C SER A 27 -8.86 -23.69 12.16
N ALA A 28 -7.59 -23.24 12.12
CA ALA A 28 -7.20 -21.98 12.73
C ALA A 28 -7.98 -20.78 12.17
N GLY A 29 -8.22 -20.73 10.85
CA GLY A 29 -9.04 -19.69 10.21
C GLY A 29 -10.51 -19.73 10.64
N GLU A 30 -11.11 -20.93 10.78
CA GLU A 30 -12.47 -21.09 11.34
C GLU A 30 -12.54 -20.62 12.79
N ALA A 31 -11.55 -20.96 13.61
CA ALA A 31 -11.46 -20.50 15.00
C ALA A 31 -11.35 -18.97 15.09
N GLN A 32 -10.56 -18.35 14.22
CA GLN A 32 -10.42 -16.90 14.16
C GLN A 32 -11.74 -16.21 13.75
N ARG A 33 -12.43 -16.70 12.73
CA ARG A 33 -13.74 -16.20 12.34
C ARG A 33 -14.79 -16.37 13.44
N ALA A 34 -14.77 -17.50 14.17
CA ALA A 34 -15.66 -17.73 15.32
C ALA A 34 -15.37 -16.74 16.47
N ALA A 35 -14.09 -16.44 16.74
CA ALA A 35 -13.68 -15.44 17.73
C ALA A 35 -14.15 -14.03 17.36
N LEU A 36 -14.00 -13.66 16.07
CA LEU A 36 -14.51 -12.39 15.54
C LEU A 36 -16.03 -12.30 15.66
N ALA A 37 -16.77 -13.37 15.33
CA ALA A 37 -18.21 -13.41 15.50
C ALA A 37 -18.62 -13.18 16.96
N ARG A 38 -17.96 -13.84 17.88
CA ARG A 38 -18.19 -13.69 19.33
C ARG A 38 -18.01 -12.25 19.80
N SER A 39 -16.98 -11.57 19.31
CA SER A 39 -16.72 -10.16 19.65
C SER A 39 -17.76 -9.22 19.05
N LEU A 40 -18.23 -9.48 17.84
CA LEU A 40 -19.23 -8.63 17.16
C LEU A 40 -20.65 -8.77 17.73
N VAL A 41 -21.08 -9.97 18.12
CA VAL A 41 -22.46 -10.17 18.61
C VAL A 41 -22.70 -9.51 19.96
N THR A 42 -21.68 -9.22 20.75
CA THR A 42 -21.78 -8.50 22.04
C THR A 42 -22.07 -7.02 21.86
N GLN A 43 -21.91 -6.47 20.64
CA GLN A 43 -22.13 -5.05 20.30
C GLN A 43 -21.33 -4.07 21.19
N PRO A 44 -20.02 -4.21 21.24
CA PRO A 44 -19.18 -3.35 22.07
C PRO A 44 -19.24 -1.89 21.57
N ASP A 45 -18.91 -0.93 22.45
CA ASP A 45 -18.69 0.45 22.03
C ASP A 45 -17.31 0.64 21.38
N LEU A 46 -16.33 -0.16 21.81
CA LEU A 46 -14.99 -0.25 21.24
C LEU A 46 -14.65 -1.72 20.95
N LEU A 47 -14.24 -1.98 19.71
CA LEU A 47 -13.78 -3.28 19.25
C LEU A 47 -12.28 -3.22 18.97
N LEU A 48 -11.52 -4.09 19.60
CA LEU A 48 -10.08 -4.24 19.36
C LEU A 48 -9.84 -5.56 18.62
N LEU A 49 -9.23 -5.49 17.46
CA LEU A 49 -8.92 -6.63 16.60
C LEU A 49 -7.42 -6.69 16.37
N ASP A 50 -6.81 -7.81 16.73
CA ASP A 50 -5.40 -8.08 16.50
C ASP A 50 -5.29 -9.17 15.42
N GLU A 51 -4.72 -8.80 14.26
CA GLU A 51 -4.55 -9.66 13.09
C GLU A 51 -5.84 -10.42 12.68
N PRO A 52 -7.00 -9.74 12.52
CA PRO A 52 -8.29 -10.42 12.44
C PRO A 52 -8.46 -11.31 11.20
N LEU A 53 -7.68 -11.11 10.15
CA LEU A 53 -7.79 -11.85 8.88
C LEU A 53 -6.49 -12.56 8.47
N SER A 54 -5.52 -12.70 9.38
CA SER A 54 -4.21 -13.29 9.08
C SER A 54 -4.29 -14.77 8.65
N ASN A 55 -5.23 -15.53 9.19
CA ASN A 55 -5.42 -16.95 8.88
C ASN A 55 -6.62 -17.22 7.95
N VAL A 56 -7.09 -16.20 7.25
CA VAL A 56 -8.15 -16.34 6.25
C VAL A 56 -7.53 -16.60 4.89
N ASP A 57 -8.06 -17.60 4.16
CA ASP A 57 -7.63 -17.89 2.81
C ASP A 57 -7.79 -16.67 1.90
N GLN A 58 -6.81 -16.44 1.04
CA GLN A 58 -6.78 -15.26 0.16
C GLN A 58 -8.03 -15.13 -0.71
N SER A 59 -8.59 -16.26 -1.16
CA SER A 59 -9.81 -16.30 -1.97
C SER A 59 -11.06 -15.76 -1.26
N PHE A 60 -11.08 -15.78 0.08
CA PHE A 60 -12.19 -15.28 0.90
C PHE A 60 -11.87 -13.96 1.60
N LYS A 61 -10.60 -13.59 1.63
CA LYS A 61 -10.14 -12.42 2.40
C LYS A 61 -10.80 -11.12 1.93
N GLU A 62 -10.85 -10.90 0.63
CA GLU A 62 -11.45 -9.69 0.05
C GLU A 62 -12.96 -9.61 0.34
N GLU A 63 -13.69 -10.71 0.17
CA GLU A 63 -15.12 -10.76 0.47
C GLU A 63 -15.38 -10.44 1.95
N ILE A 64 -14.65 -11.09 2.86
CA ILE A 64 -14.77 -10.84 4.31
C ILE A 64 -14.41 -9.40 4.67
N GLN A 65 -13.37 -8.81 4.06
CA GLN A 65 -13.01 -7.41 4.28
C GLN A 65 -14.15 -6.46 3.90
N VAL A 66 -14.76 -6.65 2.72
CA VAL A 66 -15.89 -5.83 2.25
C VAL A 66 -17.06 -5.91 3.22
N GLU A 67 -17.46 -7.12 3.56
CA GLU A 67 -18.61 -7.33 4.43
C GLU A 67 -18.34 -6.87 5.87
N LEU A 68 -17.13 -7.10 6.39
CA LEU A 68 -16.73 -6.62 7.72
C LEU A 68 -16.78 -5.09 7.78
N LYS A 69 -16.22 -4.40 6.78
CA LYS A 69 -16.28 -2.93 6.69
C LYS A 69 -17.73 -2.42 6.69
N GLN A 70 -18.59 -3.02 5.87
CA GLN A 70 -20.02 -2.67 5.81
C GLN A 70 -20.71 -2.88 7.14
N LEU A 71 -20.41 -4.00 7.81
CA LEU A 71 -20.99 -4.34 9.10
C LEU A 71 -20.54 -3.33 10.18
N LEU A 72 -19.24 -3.09 10.32
CA LEU A 72 -18.70 -2.13 11.29
C LEU A 72 -19.30 -0.74 11.10
N ASN A 73 -19.37 -0.26 9.85
CA ASN A 73 -19.99 1.02 9.51
C ASN A 73 -21.47 1.07 9.87
N SER A 74 -22.22 -0.01 9.56
CA SER A 74 -23.67 -0.09 9.84
C SER A 74 -23.99 -0.06 11.33
N LEU A 75 -23.08 -0.56 12.15
CA LEU A 75 -23.20 -0.66 13.60
C LEU A 75 -22.64 0.55 14.34
N LYS A 76 -21.86 1.39 13.63
CA LYS A 76 -21.15 2.53 14.19
C LYS A 76 -20.27 2.15 15.40
N ILE A 77 -19.65 0.98 15.33
CA ILE A 77 -18.69 0.52 16.34
C ILE A 77 -17.35 1.20 16.10
N THR A 78 -16.80 1.86 17.13
CA THR A 78 -15.41 2.32 17.09
C THR A 78 -14.50 1.11 17.09
N THR A 79 -13.65 0.98 16.08
CA THR A 79 -12.82 -0.21 15.90
C THR A 79 -11.35 0.19 15.75
N VAL A 80 -10.49 -0.50 16.49
CA VAL A 80 -9.03 -0.44 16.31
C VAL A 80 -8.60 -1.80 15.78
N ILE A 81 -7.91 -1.80 14.64
CA ILE A 81 -7.38 -3.00 13.98
C ILE A 81 -5.87 -2.89 13.97
N VAL A 82 -5.19 -3.92 14.46
CA VAL A 82 -3.75 -4.10 14.31
C VAL A 82 -3.52 -5.14 13.23
N THR A 83 -2.72 -4.83 12.24
CA THR A 83 -2.38 -5.74 11.14
C THR A 83 -1.00 -5.41 10.57
N HIS A 84 -0.31 -6.39 10.02
CA HIS A 84 0.91 -6.21 9.24
C HIS A 84 0.63 -6.08 7.73
N ASP A 85 -0.62 -6.26 7.30
CA ASP A 85 -1.05 -6.13 5.91
C ASP A 85 -1.48 -4.68 5.62
N SER A 86 -0.66 -3.95 4.87
CA SER A 86 -0.95 -2.55 4.52
C SER A 86 -2.23 -2.39 3.68
N TYR A 87 -2.57 -3.37 2.84
CA TYR A 87 -3.81 -3.34 2.05
C TYR A 87 -5.04 -3.46 2.95
N GLU A 88 -4.96 -4.35 3.94
CA GLU A 88 -6.02 -4.49 4.96
C GLU A 88 -6.20 -3.19 5.74
N ALA A 89 -5.09 -2.61 6.22
CA ALA A 89 -5.12 -1.34 6.95
C ALA A 89 -5.71 -0.21 6.11
N PHE A 90 -5.30 -0.08 4.85
CA PHE A 90 -5.76 0.97 3.95
C PHE A 90 -7.22 0.80 3.54
N TYR A 91 -7.68 -0.45 3.41
CA TYR A 91 -9.07 -0.72 3.04
C TYR A 91 -10.05 -0.55 4.20
N LEU A 92 -9.73 -1.10 5.37
CA LEU A 92 -10.64 -1.10 6.53
C LEU A 92 -10.59 0.20 7.32
N GLY A 93 -9.43 0.82 7.44
CA GLY A 93 -9.22 2.00 8.26
C GLY A 93 -9.73 3.30 7.62
N SER A 94 -10.37 4.15 8.40
CA SER A 94 -10.58 5.57 8.07
C SER A 94 -9.36 6.41 8.44
N LYS A 95 -8.56 5.94 9.38
CA LYS A 95 -7.25 6.45 9.75
C LYS A 95 -6.29 5.29 9.93
N CYS A 96 -5.03 5.50 9.56
CA CYS A 96 -3.95 4.54 9.70
C CYS A 96 -2.84 5.11 10.57
N GLY A 97 -2.35 4.30 11.52
CA GLY A 97 -1.20 4.60 12.34
C GLY A 97 -0.03 3.67 12.03
N ILE A 98 1.15 4.21 11.81
CA ILE A 98 2.38 3.43 11.65
C ILE A 98 3.16 3.47 12.96
N ILE A 99 3.37 2.31 13.55
CA ILE A 99 4.13 2.14 14.79
C ILE A 99 5.45 1.46 14.45
N LEU A 100 6.56 2.13 14.76
CA LEU A 100 7.91 1.61 14.59
C LEU A 100 8.67 1.76 15.92
N ASN A 101 9.31 0.69 16.37
CA ASN A 101 10.07 0.68 17.62
C ASN A 101 9.26 1.19 18.84
N GLY A 102 7.97 0.79 18.91
CA GLY A 102 7.07 1.19 19.99
C GLY A 102 6.60 2.65 19.95
N GLN A 103 6.87 3.40 18.88
CA GLN A 103 6.48 4.79 18.71
C GLN A 103 5.55 4.97 17.51
N LEU A 104 4.49 5.76 17.69
CA LEU A 104 3.61 6.17 16.61
C LEU A 104 4.34 7.20 15.73
N ARG A 105 4.74 6.79 14.52
CA ARG A 105 5.52 7.62 13.59
C ARG A 105 4.66 8.47 12.69
N GLN A 106 3.52 7.93 12.25
CA GLN A 106 2.57 8.67 11.42
C GLN A 106 1.15 8.22 11.75
N TYR A 107 0.21 9.16 11.72
CA TYR A 107 -1.22 8.88 11.89
C TYR A 107 -2.01 9.80 10.99
N ASP A 108 -2.61 9.26 9.94
CA ASP A 108 -3.37 10.02 8.94
C ASP A 108 -4.36 9.13 8.19
N ASP A 109 -5.04 9.70 7.17
CA ASP A 109 -5.80 8.94 6.20
C ASP A 109 -4.90 7.93 5.45
N PRO A 110 -5.43 6.78 5.03
CA PRO A 110 -4.67 5.81 4.23
C PRO A 110 -3.96 6.42 3.01
N TYR A 111 -4.65 7.31 2.29
CA TYR A 111 -4.09 8.00 1.14
C TYR A 111 -2.86 8.84 1.53
N ASN A 112 -2.98 9.64 2.59
CA ASN A 112 -1.88 10.47 3.07
C ASN A 112 -0.71 9.65 3.62
N VAL A 113 -0.99 8.53 4.30
CA VAL A 113 0.06 7.63 4.78
C VAL A 113 0.87 7.06 3.62
N TYR A 114 0.21 6.73 2.50
CA TYR A 114 0.84 6.16 1.32
C TYR A 114 1.61 7.23 0.50
N HIS A 115 0.94 8.33 0.16
CA HIS A 115 1.50 9.34 -0.77
C HIS A 115 2.36 10.41 -0.07
N PHE A 116 2.13 10.66 1.23
CA PHE A 116 2.81 11.69 2.01
C PHE A 116 3.48 11.14 3.28
N PRO A 117 4.35 10.13 3.15
CA PRO A 117 5.09 9.64 4.31
C PRO A 117 5.90 10.77 4.93
N ASN A 118 5.86 10.88 6.26
CA ASN A 118 6.45 12.00 6.97
C ASN A 118 7.94 11.84 7.28
N SER A 119 8.50 10.64 7.06
CA SER A 119 9.90 10.32 7.34
C SER A 119 10.42 9.19 6.46
N LYS A 120 11.74 9.12 6.29
CA LYS A 120 12.43 8.01 5.58
C LYS A 120 12.13 6.65 6.22
N GLU A 121 11.96 6.61 7.53
CA GLU A 121 11.63 5.38 8.25
C GLU A 121 10.26 4.84 7.81
N VAL A 122 9.27 5.72 7.64
CA VAL A 122 7.94 5.36 7.15
C VAL A 122 8.00 4.90 5.69
N VAL A 123 8.77 5.59 4.82
CA VAL A 123 9.00 5.15 3.43
C VAL A 123 9.55 3.73 3.38
N ASN A 124 10.61 3.47 4.15
CA ASN A 124 11.26 2.16 4.20
C ASN A 124 10.32 1.06 4.75
N PHE A 125 9.52 1.40 5.77
CA PHE A 125 8.55 0.46 6.33
C PHE A 125 7.46 0.08 5.33
N LEU A 126 6.91 1.06 4.62
CA LEU A 126 5.88 0.81 3.61
C LEU A 126 6.42 0.05 2.39
N ASN A 127 7.72 0.18 2.12
CA ASN A 127 8.39 -0.46 0.97
C ASN A 127 7.65 -0.22 -0.37
N ARG A 128 7.15 1.01 -0.58
CA ARG A 128 6.33 1.40 -1.74
C ARG A 128 7.01 2.40 -2.66
N GLY A 129 8.31 2.48 -2.61
CA GLY A 129 9.14 3.36 -3.42
C GLY A 129 10.56 3.34 -2.93
N ILE A 130 11.38 4.17 -3.55
CA ILE A 130 12.80 4.34 -3.22
C ILE A 130 13.13 5.81 -2.99
N LEU A 131 14.18 6.05 -2.23
CA LEU A 131 14.73 7.40 -2.03
C LEU A 131 15.90 7.58 -2.97
N ILE A 132 15.81 8.56 -3.88
CA ILE A 132 16.88 8.90 -4.82
C ILE A 132 17.43 10.30 -4.55
N PRO A 133 18.75 10.51 -4.70
CA PRO A 133 19.34 11.83 -4.53
C PRO A 133 18.84 12.79 -5.63
N ALA A 134 18.50 14.01 -5.25
CA ALA A 134 18.10 15.05 -6.20
C ALA A 134 18.47 16.43 -5.71
N LYS A 135 18.53 17.41 -6.63
CA LYS A 135 18.80 18.81 -6.33
C LYS A 135 17.63 19.68 -6.77
N VAL A 136 17.16 20.53 -5.88
CA VAL A 136 16.07 21.47 -6.17
C VAL A 136 16.57 22.53 -7.17
N THR A 137 15.91 22.64 -8.32
CA THR A 137 16.27 23.58 -9.40
C THR A 137 15.32 24.75 -9.54
N GLY A 138 14.09 24.64 -9.04
CA GLY A 138 13.07 25.67 -9.09
C GLY A 138 11.92 25.38 -8.11
N GLU A 139 10.89 26.22 -8.15
CA GLU A 139 9.70 26.09 -7.29
C GLU A 139 8.94 24.78 -7.48
N ASN A 140 8.95 24.24 -8.71
CA ASN A 140 8.23 23.01 -9.07
C ASN A 140 9.14 22.04 -9.83
N SER A 141 10.46 22.07 -9.59
CA SER A 141 11.39 21.22 -10.30
C SER A 141 12.60 20.83 -9.46
N LEU A 142 13.06 19.62 -9.71
CA LEU A 142 14.33 19.10 -9.20
C LEU A 142 15.06 18.33 -10.30
N GLU A 143 16.31 18.04 -10.10
CA GLU A 143 17.16 17.32 -11.03
C GLU A 143 17.84 16.13 -10.34
N ASN A 144 17.71 14.99 -10.97
CA ASN A 144 18.45 13.78 -10.61
C ASN A 144 19.50 13.48 -11.70
N GLN A 145 20.64 12.98 -11.33
CA GLN A 145 21.78 12.74 -12.24
C GLN A 145 21.43 11.80 -13.41
N ASP A 146 20.63 10.74 -13.15
CA ASP A 146 20.29 9.72 -14.13
C ASP A 146 18.98 10.01 -14.88
N LEU A 147 17.98 10.54 -14.16
CA LEU A 147 16.64 10.79 -14.71
C LEU A 147 16.50 12.19 -15.33
N GLY A 148 17.41 13.12 -15.00
CA GLY A 148 17.35 14.52 -15.42
C GLY A 148 16.29 15.30 -14.66
N THR A 149 15.66 16.26 -15.33
CA THR A 149 14.66 17.16 -14.71
C THR A 149 13.35 16.43 -14.44
N ILE A 150 12.91 16.53 -13.18
CA ILE A 150 11.63 16.03 -12.69
C ILE A 150 10.82 17.25 -12.25
N LYS A 151 9.56 17.33 -12.66
CA LYS A 151 8.63 18.42 -12.34
C LYS A 151 7.47 17.90 -11.50
N GLY A 152 6.94 18.76 -10.63
CA GLY A 152 5.76 18.46 -9.84
C GLY A 152 5.58 19.44 -8.68
N ASN A 153 4.58 19.19 -7.84
CA ASN A 153 4.25 20.07 -6.73
C ASN A 153 4.94 19.61 -5.45
N PHE A 154 5.81 20.44 -4.90
CA PHE A 154 6.42 20.16 -3.59
C PHE A 154 5.38 20.28 -2.47
N ILE A 155 5.38 19.31 -1.59
CA ILE A 155 4.53 19.34 -0.38
C ILE A 155 5.06 20.33 0.65
N LYS A 156 6.39 20.51 0.68
CA LYS A 156 7.10 21.43 1.56
C LYS A 156 7.99 22.33 0.72
N HIS A 157 8.18 23.56 1.17
CA HIS A 157 9.10 24.47 0.51
C HIS A 157 10.56 24.03 0.72
N TYR A 158 11.32 23.95 -0.37
CA TYR A 158 12.76 23.71 -0.36
C TYR A 158 13.48 24.84 -1.12
N PRO A 159 14.53 25.45 -0.54
CA PRO A 159 15.31 26.47 -1.24
C PRO A 159 15.94 25.91 -2.52
N LYS A 160 15.97 26.72 -3.58
CA LYS A 160 16.70 26.38 -4.80
C LYS A 160 18.17 26.07 -4.49
N GLY A 161 18.69 24.98 -5.04
CA GLY A 161 20.05 24.49 -4.80
C GLY A 161 20.17 23.46 -3.67
N SER A 162 19.10 23.24 -2.87
CA SER A 162 19.10 22.22 -1.82
C SER A 162 19.28 20.81 -2.38
N ASN A 163 20.11 20.01 -1.73
CA ASN A 163 20.19 18.58 -1.97
C ASN A 163 19.15 17.88 -1.11
N VAL A 164 18.35 17.03 -1.72
CA VAL A 164 17.24 16.31 -1.09
C VAL A 164 17.27 14.83 -1.49
N GLN A 165 16.53 14.02 -0.78
CA GLN A 165 16.19 12.67 -1.21
C GLN A 165 14.74 12.65 -1.65
N LEU A 166 14.49 12.49 -2.94
CA LEU A 166 13.17 12.37 -3.54
C LEU A 166 12.63 10.96 -3.29
N LEU A 167 11.41 10.86 -2.79
CA LEU A 167 10.65 9.61 -2.87
C LEU A 167 10.19 9.42 -4.31
N LEU A 168 10.58 8.31 -4.91
CA LEU A 168 10.13 7.86 -6.23
C LEU A 168 9.32 6.57 -6.05
N GLN A 169 8.05 6.63 -6.38
CA GLN A 169 7.15 5.48 -6.34
C GLN A 169 7.12 4.78 -7.71
N PRO A 170 6.77 3.48 -7.77
CA PRO A 170 6.77 2.74 -9.05
C PRO A 170 5.86 3.32 -10.12
N GLU A 171 4.79 4.00 -9.73
CA GLU A 171 3.80 4.66 -10.59
C GLU A 171 4.20 6.05 -11.08
N ASP A 172 5.28 6.63 -10.55
CA ASP A 172 5.74 7.98 -10.91
C ASP A 172 6.42 8.03 -12.29
N LEU A 173 6.87 6.91 -12.79
CA LEU A 173 7.54 6.81 -14.08
C LEU A 173 6.66 6.10 -15.10
N GLU A 174 6.41 6.78 -16.20
CA GLU A 174 5.65 6.23 -17.32
C GLU A 174 6.59 5.62 -18.37
N HIS A 175 6.16 4.49 -18.95
CA HIS A 175 6.86 3.84 -20.05
C HIS A 175 6.66 4.60 -21.37
N ASP A 176 7.75 4.73 -22.17
CA ASP A 176 7.71 5.22 -23.54
C ASP A 176 8.90 4.69 -24.34
N ASP A 177 8.65 3.74 -25.25
CA ASP A 177 9.68 3.14 -26.12
C ASP A 177 10.41 4.15 -27.02
N ARG A 178 9.78 5.29 -27.30
CA ARG A 178 10.36 6.34 -28.15
C ARG A 178 11.25 7.30 -27.39
N SER A 179 11.27 7.19 -26.06
CA SER A 179 12.09 8.08 -25.22
C SER A 179 13.58 7.86 -25.43
N ASN A 180 14.33 8.96 -25.36
CA ASN A 180 15.80 8.93 -25.34
C ASN A 180 16.37 8.52 -23.97
N LEU A 181 15.59 8.60 -22.90
CA LEU A 181 15.98 8.10 -21.60
C LEU A 181 15.67 6.61 -21.55
N LYS A 182 16.71 5.79 -21.66
CA LYS A 182 16.59 4.33 -21.64
C LYS A 182 17.40 3.75 -20.50
N LEU A 183 16.76 2.95 -19.66
CA LEU A 183 17.37 2.23 -18.55
C LEU A 183 17.37 0.72 -18.85
N GLU A 184 18.26 -0.01 -18.20
CA GLU A 184 18.37 -1.46 -18.36
C GLU A 184 17.38 -2.18 -17.42
N VAL A 185 16.65 -3.15 -17.94
CA VAL A 185 15.79 -4.03 -17.15
C VAL A 185 16.65 -5.08 -16.45
N VAL A 186 16.67 -5.10 -15.13
CA VAL A 186 17.42 -6.10 -14.36
C VAL A 186 16.51 -7.13 -13.67
N ASP A 187 15.23 -6.83 -13.53
CA ASP A 187 14.23 -7.76 -13.00
C ASP A 187 12.83 -7.40 -13.50
N ARG A 188 11.97 -8.40 -13.62
CA ARG A 188 10.58 -8.24 -14.04
C ARG A 188 9.68 -9.18 -13.25
N LYS A 189 8.68 -8.62 -12.56
CA LYS A 189 7.71 -9.36 -11.76
C LYS A 189 6.31 -9.19 -12.32
N PHE A 190 5.74 -10.27 -12.84
CA PHE A 190 4.34 -10.30 -13.26
C PHE A 190 3.42 -10.45 -12.03
N ARG A 191 2.40 -9.59 -11.93
CA ARG A 191 1.42 -9.60 -10.85
C ARG A 191 -0.03 -9.63 -11.35
N GLY A 192 -0.27 -10.30 -12.48
CA GLY A 192 -1.59 -10.41 -13.09
C GLY A 192 -1.95 -9.16 -13.90
N THR A 193 -2.49 -8.15 -13.26
CA THR A 193 -2.91 -6.90 -13.93
C THR A 193 -1.77 -5.97 -14.30
N ASN A 194 -0.57 -6.23 -13.78
CA ASN A 194 0.60 -5.37 -13.99
C ASN A 194 1.92 -6.13 -13.92
N PHE A 195 2.96 -5.44 -14.43
CA PHE A 195 4.36 -5.77 -14.22
C PHE A 195 4.99 -4.73 -13.30
N ILE A 196 5.90 -5.17 -12.44
CA ILE A 196 6.86 -4.31 -11.76
C ILE A 196 8.23 -4.61 -12.37
N TYR A 197 8.74 -3.66 -13.12
CA TYR A 197 10.10 -3.70 -13.65
C TYR A 197 11.05 -3.09 -12.63
N THR A 198 12.23 -3.69 -12.48
CA THR A 198 13.35 -3.07 -11.77
C THR A 198 14.35 -2.61 -12.81
N LEU A 199 14.53 -1.30 -12.91
CA LEU A 199 15.42 -0.68 -13.89
C LEU A 199 16.70 -0.23 -13.21
N LYS A 200 17.84 -0.44 -13.89
CA LYS A 200 19.15 -0.01 -13.43
C LYS A 200 19.57 1.27 -14.14
N THR A 201 19.93 2.28 -13.36
CA THR A 201 20.46 3.55 -13.86
C THR A 201 21.97 3.48 -14.09
N ASN A 202 22.54 4.51 -14.72
CA ASN A 202 23.98 4.62 -14.93
C ASN A 202 24.77 4.71 -13.62
N SER A 203 24.18 5.27 -12.58
CA SER A 203 24.76 5.32 -11.23
C SER A 203 24.53 4.06 -10.39
N ASN A 204 24.03 2.97 -11.03
CA ASN A 204 23.67 1.70 -10.38
C ASN A 204 22.50 1.78 -9.39
N LEU A 205 21.68 2.80 -9.43
CA LEU A 205 20.42 2.81 -8.68
C LEU A 205 19.43 1.83 -9.31
N LEU A 206 18.67 1.12 -8.46
CA LEU A 206 17.61 0.23 -8.89
C LEU A 206 16.26 0.91 -8.70
N ILE A 207 15.56 1.18 -9.78
CA ILE A 207 14.31 1.94 -9.77
C ILE A 207 13.15 1.00 -10.13
N PRO A 208 12.13 0.84 -9.26
CA PRO A 208 10.93 0.10 -9.60
C PRO A 208 10.02 0.95 -10.50
N VAL A 209 9.45 0.34 -11.54
CA VAL A 209 8.47 0.99 -12.44
C VAL A 209 7.27 0.07 -12.64
N PHE A 210 6.09 0.65 -12.46
CA PHE A 210 4.82 -0.03 -12.67
C PHE A 210 4.36 0.12 -14.12
N VAL A 211 3.93 -1.00 -14.74
CA VAL A 211 3.35 -1.00 -16.09
C VAL A 211 2.15 -1.94 -16.12
N HIS A 212 1.06 -1.51 -16.74
CA HIS A 212 -0.11 -2.38 -16.94
C HIS A 212 0.23 -3.59 -17.80
N SER A 213 -0.31 -4.77 -17.46
CA SER A 213 -0.01 -6.02 -18.16
C SER A 213 -0.48 -6.08 -19.62
N HIS A 214 -1.47 -5.24 -19.99
CA HIS A 214 -1.95 -5.08 -21.36
C HIS A 214 -1.08 -4.15 -22.22
N HIS A 215 0.12 -3.79 -21.73
CA HIS A 215 1.06 -3.03 -22.52
C HIS A 215 1.50 -3.83 -23.75
N ILE A 216 1.55 -3.16 -24.92
CA ILE A 216 1.80 -3.82 -26.23
C ILE A 216 3.20 -4.43 -26.30
N HIS A 217 4.19 -3.77 -25.70
CA HIS A 217 5.57 -4.21 -25.69
C HIS A 217 6.01 -4.60 -24.28
N GLN A 218 6.28 -5.89 -24.08
CA GLN A 218 6.85 -6.40 -22.84
C GLN A 218 8.38 -6.45 -22.98
N HIS A 219 9.08 -5.92 -21.98
CA HIS A 219 10.53 -5.95 -21.96
C HIS A 219 11.04 -7.16 -21.19
N GLU A 220 12.05 -7.82 -21.75
CA GLU A 220 12.78 -8.89 -21.07
C GLU A 220 13.96 -8.31 -20.24
N VAL A 221 14.54 -9.15 -19.37
CA VAL A 221 15.76 -8.79 -18.64
C VAL A 221 16.89 -8.51 -19.64
N ASP A 222 17.75 -7.55 -19.34
CA ASP A 222 18.82 -7.02 -20.17
C ASP A 222 18.38 -6.13 -21.35
N GLU A 223 17.07 -5.97 -21.58
CA GLU A 223 16.56 -5.02 -22.57
C GLU A 223 16.57 -3.58 -22.05
N LYS A 224 16.45 -2.64 -22.98
CA LYS A 224 16.36 -1.22 -22.69
C LYS A 224 14.90 -0.78 -22.59
N PHE A 225 14.55 -0.20 -21.45
CA PHE A 225 13.23 0.32 -21.12
C PHE A 225 13.23 1.84 -21.20
N GLY A 226 12.36 2.41 -22.04
CA GLY A 226 12.24 3.84 -22.21
C GLY A 226 11.38 4.48 -21.12
N ILE A 227 11.87 5.56 -20.54
CA ILE A 227 11.12 6.40 -19.57
C ILE A 227 10.60 7.63 -20.28
N LYS A 228 9.30 7.87 -20.21
CA LYS A 228 8.62 9.03 -20.80
C LYS A 228 9.19 10.34 -20.27
N ARG A 229 9.41 11.30 -21.16
CA ARG A 229 9.82 12.66 -20.81
C ARG A 229 8.83 13.69 -21.35
N PRO A 230 8.63 14.82 -20.65
CA PRO A 230 9.18 15.19 -19.34
C PRO A 230 8.64 14.29 -18.23
N ILE A 231 9.46 14.04 -17.18
CA ILE A 231 9.01 13.31 -15.98
C ILE A 231 8.21 14.30 -15.14
N ASN A 232 6.94 13.95 -14.88
CA ASN A 232 6.03 14.75 -14.07
C ASN A 232 5.49 13.87 -12.92
N ILE A 233 5.74 14.30 -11.69
CA ILE A 233 5.25 13.65 -10.47
C ILE A 233 4.19 14.57 -9.87
N GLU A 234 3.02 14.06 -9.54
CA GLU A 234 1.92 14.88 -9.00
C GLU A 234 2.32 15.55 -7.68
N HIS A 235 2.94 14.78 -6.79
CA HIS A 235 3.36 15.23 -5.46
C HIS A 235 4.83 14.89 -5.21
N ILE A 236 5.66 15.91 -5.11
CA ILE A 236 7.08 15.75 -4.80
C ILE A 236 7.27 15.68 -3.29
N VAL A 237 7.60 14.49 -2.81
CA VAL A 237 7.94 14.21 -1.40
C VAL A 237 9.45 14.09 -1.27
N CYS A 238 10.05 14.95 -0.45
CA CYS A 238 11.48 14.98 -0.22
C CYS A 238 11.83 15.00 1.27
N PHE A 239 13.07 14.55 1.55
CA PHE A 239 13.64 14.46 2.88
C PHE A 239 15.07 15.03 2.90
#